data_e0efa15ffb875d29630cbc9ddf237751
#
_entry.id   e0efa15ffb875d29630cbc9ddf237751
#
_cell.length_a   1.000
_cell.length_b   1.000
_cell.length_c   1.000
_cell.angle_alpha   90.00
_cell.angle_beta   90.00
_cell.angle_gamma   90.00
#
_symmetry.space_group_name_H-M   'P 1'
#
loop_
_entity.id
_entity.type
_entity.pdbx_description
1 polymer ?
#
loop_
_entity_poly.entity_id
_entity_poly.type
_entity_poly.pdbx_seq_one_letter_code
_entity_poly.pdbx_strand_id
1 'polypeptide(L)'
;METDNKEFIIHQTLTQNDYEKSIKSISSWNEKRQSYKHRIINSLSMLSFVLLLLSLFILLAIIFLSNEREAHPIIKLFSYLTASLVVLYILLSLLTRKIKSYPPGVFPTKVKITINNDGIYGETESSHSRYKWHAISHLNKIDNHLFLLVDNIIAIPISLRNFSDEKEAESLILFIEEKMGNPEATP
;
A
#
# COMPACT_ATOMS: atom_id res chain seq x y z
N MET A 1 -29.47 -29.85 9.96
CA MET A 1 -28.22 -29.55 9.27
C MET A 1 -27.30 -28.99 10.35
N GLU A 2 -26.38 -29.78 10.86
CA GLU A 2 -25.32 -29.29 11.74
C GLU A 2 -24.45 -28.37 10.88
N THR A 3 -24.55 -27.07 11.13
CA THR A 3 -23.58 -26.10 10.61
C THR A 3 -22.27 -26.41 11.31
N ASP A 4 -21.36 -27.06 10.62
CA ASP A 4 -20.01 -27.35 11.07
C ASP A 4 -19.38 -26.01 11.50
N ASN A 5 -19.34 -25.77 12.81
CA ASN A 5 -18.95 -24.48 13.38
C ASN A 5 -17.42 -24.44 13.44
N LYS A 6 -16.78 -24.45 12.24
CA LYS A 6 -15.35 -24.48 12.09
C LYS A 6 -14.77 -23.15 12.57
N GLU A 7 -13.88 -23.21 13.52
CA GLU A 7 -13.21 -22.05 14.12
C GLU A 7 -11.70 -22.25 14.11
N PHE A 8 -10.97 -21.21 13.67
CA PHE A 8 -9.52 -21.17 13.71
C PHE A 8 -9.06 -20.09 14.67
N ILE A 9 -8.22 -20.45 15.63
CA ILE A 9 -7.64 -19.51 16.61
C ILE A 9 -6.13 -19.45 16.39
N ILE A 10 -5.62 -18.29 16.03
CA ILE A 10 -4.22 -18.08 15.67
C ILE A 10 -3.62 -17.09 16.67
N HIS A 11 -2.59 -17.52 17.39
CA HIS A 11 -1.78 -16.66 18.24
C HIS A 11 -0.49 -16.32 17.52
N GLN A 12 -0.26 -15.04 17.27
CA GLN A 12 0.95 -14.60 16.57
C GLN A 12 1.52 -13.32 17.18
N THR A 13 2.82 -13.13 16.97
CA THR A 13 3.51 -11.89 17.29
C THR A 13 3.85 -11.18 15.98
N LEU A 14 3.23 -10.02 15.76
CA LEU A 14 3.51 -9.19 14.58
C LEU A 14 4.81 -8.43 14.77
N THR A 15 5.67 -8.50 13.79
CA THR A 15 6.92 -7.75 13.70
C THR A 15 6.79 -6.57 12.74
N GLN A 16 7.75 -5.66 12.77
CA GLN A 16 7.83 -4.57 11.81
C GLN A 16 7.89 -5.11 10.35
N ASN A 17 8.57 -6.23 10.13
CA ASN A 17 8.67 -6.86 8.81
C ASN A 17 7.29 -7.36 8.30
N ASP A 18 6.46 -7.93 9.17
CA ASP A 18 5.11 -8.38 8.82
C ASP A 18 4.24 -7.20 8.42
N TYR A 19 4.44 -6.09 9.09
CA TYR A 19 3.78 -4.84 8.76
C TYR A 19 4.23 -4.26 7.40
N GLU A 20 5.54 -4.23 7.13
CA GLU A 20 6.07 -3.79 5.82
C GLU A 20 5.55 -4.67 4.68
N LYS A 21 5.43 -5.98 4.90
CA LYS A 21 4.78 -6.90 3.96
C LYS A 21 3.29 -6.61 3.78
N SER A 22 2.58 -6.24 4.85
CA SER A 22 1.17 -5.83 4.78
C SER A 22 0.99 -4.61 3.89
N ILE A 23 1.84 -3.57 4.07
CA ILE A 23 1.82 -2.38 3.21
C ILE A 23 2.13 -2.75 1.76
N LYS A 24 3.10 -3.63 1.53
CA LYS A 24 3.44 -4.10 0.18
C LYS A 24 2.25 -4.84 -0.45
N SER A 25 1.53 -5.67 0.32
CA SER A 25 0.34 -6.35 -0.14
C SER A 25 -0.77 -5.37 -0.54
N ILE A 26 -1.06 -4.38 0.31
CA ILE A 26 -2.03 -3.30 0.00
C ILE A 26 -1.59 -2.53 -1.25
N SER A 27 -0.30 -2.18 -1.33
CA SER A 27 0.24 -1.42 -2.46
C SER A 27 0.12 -2.17 -3.77
N SER A 28 0.47 -3.46 -3.79
CA SER A 28 0.38 -4.30 -5.00
C SER A 28 -1.06 -4.50 -5.46
N TRP A 29 -2.01 -4.64 -4.52
CA TRP A 29 -3.42 -4.71 -4.83
C TRP A 29 -3.94 -3.38 -5.39
N ASN A 30 -3.62 -2.28 -4.73
CA ASN A 30 -4.01 -0.96 -5.19
C ASN A 30 -3.38 -0.59 -6.54
N GLU A 31 -2.15 -1.04 -6.84
CA GLU A 31 -1.54 -0.86 -8.16
C GLU A 31 -2.31 -1.56 -9.28
N LYS A 32 -2.81 -2.77 -9.04
CA LYS A 32 -3.67 -3.48 -9.99
C LYS A 32 -5.02 -2.79 -10.20
N ARG A 33 -5.52 -2.08 -9.20
CA ARG A 33 -6.82 -1.39 -9.19
C ARG A 33 -6.69 0.13 -9.26
N GLN A 34 -5.46 0.65 -9.44
CA GLN A 34 -5.19 2.09 -9.43
C GLN A 34 -6.12 2.80 -10.40
N SER A 35 -6.93 3.68 -9.83
CA SER A 35 -7.77 4.61 -10.55
C SER A 35 -6.91 5.35 -11.58
N TYR A 36 -7.43 5.51 -12.79
CA TYR A 36 -6.86 6.30 -13.89
C TYR A 36 -6.23 7.63 -13.42
N LYS A 37 -6.81 8.27 -12.40
CA LYS A 37 -6.28 9.49 -11.77
C LYS A 37 -4.87 9.33 -11.19
N HIS A 38 -4.55 8.22 -10.51
CA HIS A 38 -3.21 8.00 -9.95
C HIS A 38 -2.16 7.76 -11.03
N ARG A 39 -2.52 7.08 -12.11
CA ARG A 39 -1.61 6.89 -13.26
C ARG A 39 -1.28 8.23 -13.92
N ILE A 40 -2.29 9.10 -14.06
CA ILE A 40 -2.08 10.45 -14.61
C ILE A 40 -1.15 11.27 -13.72
N ILE A 41 -1.38 11.29 -12.40
CA ILE A 41 -0.55 12.05 -11.47
C ILE A 41 0.91 11.57 -11.51
N ASN A 42 1.15 10.26 -11.52
CA ASN A 42 2.48 9.70 -11.64
C ASN A 42 3.14 10.05 -12.99
N SER A 43 2.40 9.95 -14.10
CA SER A 43 2.91 10.35 -15.43
C SER A 43 3.22 11.83 -15.50
N LEU A 44 2.38 12.70 -14.92
CA LEU A 44 2.62 14.14 -14.85
C LEU A 44 3.84 14.46 -13.99
N SER A 45 4.03 13.77 -12.87
CA SER A 45 5.22 13.93 -12.03
C SER A 45 6.50 13.55 -12.77
N MET A 46 6.48 12.44 -13.52
CA MET A 46 7.62 12.03 -14.33
C MET A 46 7.90 13.01 -15.47
N LEU A 47 6.85 13.47 -16.16
CA LEU A 47 6.97 14.47 -17.22
C LEU A 47 7.54 15.79 -16.69
N SER A 48 7.05 16.27 -15.53
CA SER A 48 7.56 17.51 -14.91
C SER A 48 9.04 17.40 -14.53
N PHE A 49 9.49 16.22 -14.08
CA PHE A 49 10.90 15.98 -13.79
C PHE A 49 11.77 16.02 -15.06
N VAL A 50 11.33 15.40 -16.15
CA VAL A 50 12.04 15.43 -17.43
C VAL A 50 12.13 16.85 -17.99
N LEU A 51 11.03 17.62 -17.94
CA LEU A 51 11.00 19.02 -18.37
C LEU A 51 11.94 19.91 -17.52
N LEU A 52 12.02 19.64 -16.22
CA LEU A 52 12.94 20.32 -15.33
C LEU A 52 14.40 20.08 -15.71
N LEU A 53 14.78 18.82 -15.97
CA LEU A 53 16.13 18.48 -16.43
C LEU A 53 16.46 19.14 -17.76
N LEU A 54 15.50 19.12 -18.70
CA LEU A 54 15.66 19.76 -20.01
C LEU A 54 15.85 21.28 -19.89
N SER A 55 15.03 21.95 -19.05
CA SER A 55 15.13 23.39 -18.83
C SER A 55 16.45 23.78 -18.18
N LEU A 56 16.95 22.95 -17.24
CA LEU A 56 18.25 23.16 -16.62
C LEU A 56 19.40 23.01 -17.64
N PHE A 57 19.29 22.01 -18.50
CA PHE A 57 20.28 21.80 -19.56
C PHE A 57 20.33 22.97 -20.55
N ILE A 58 19.16 23.46 -20.99
CA ILE A 58 19.04 24.61 -21.88
C ILE A 58 19.63 25.88 -21.21
N LEU A 59 19.31 26.07 -19.91
CA LEU A 59 19.84 27.22 -19.16
C LEU A 59 21.39 27.18 -19.11
N LEU A 60 21.97 26.01 -18.82
CA LEU A 60 23.43 25.82 -18.83
C LEU A 60 24.02 26.06 -20.22
N ALA A 61 23.39 25.58 -21.28
CA ALA A 61 23.84 25.80 -22.66
C ALA A 61 23.82 27.29 -23.04
N ILE A 62 22.77 28.03 -22.62
CA ILE A 62 22.69 29.47 -22.85
C ILE A 62 23.83 30.22 -22.11
N ILE A 63 24.09 29.85 -20.85
CA ILE A 63 25.16 30.47 -20.07
C ILE A 63 26.53 30.21 -20.72
N PHE A 64 26.75 29.02 -21.27
CA PHE A 64 28.03 28.61 -21.85
C PHE A 64 28.28 29.19 -23.24
N LEU A 65 27.21 29.38 -24.05
CA LEU A 65 27.32 29.73 -25.47
C LEU A 65 27.07 31.23 -25.74
N SER A 66 26.50 31.97 -24.80
CA SER A 66 26.11 33.37 -25.03
C SER A 66 27.17 34.38 -24.60
N ASN A 67 27.35 35.38 -25.47
CA ASN A 67 28.17 36.57 -25.16
C ASN A 67 27.42 37.43 -24.13
N GLU A 68 28.11 37.92 -23.10
CA GLU A 68 27.53 38.44 -21.83
C GLU A 68 26.44 39.52 -21.93
N ARG A 69 26.37 40.29 -22.99
CA ARG A 69 25.42 41.43 -23.06
C ARG A 69 24.01 41.14 -23.59
N GLU A 70 23.87 40.16 -24.48
CA GLU A 70 22.59 39.85 -25.12
C GLU A 70 21.80 38.73 -24.40
N ALA A 71 22.45 37.97 -23.57
CA ALA A 71 21.87 36.80 -22.90
C ALA A 71 20.99 37.13 -21.68
N HIS A 72 21.10 38.34 -21.12
CA HIS A 72 20.45 38.71 -19.84
C HIS A 72 18.94 38.52 -19.80
N PRO A 73 18.13 38.89 -20.80
CA PRO A 73 16.68 38.70 -20.76
C PRO A 73 16.30 37.22 -20.93
N ILE A 74 17.05 36.48 -21.75
CA ILE A 74 16.80 35.09 -22.03
C ILE A 74 17.13 34.23 -20.79
N ILE A 75 18.25 34.51 -20.13
CA ILE A 75 18.64 33.82 -18.88
C ILE A 75 17.59 34.06 -17.79
N LYS A 76 17.05 35.29 -17.63
CA LYS A 76 15.98 35.58 -16.68
C LYS A 76 14.72 34.75 -16.97
N LEU A 77 14.28 34.73 -18.25
CA LEU A 77 13.10 33.97 -18.66
C LEU A 77 13.25 32.48 -18.32
N PHE A 78 14.37 31.85 -18.70
CA PHE A 78 14.63 30.44 -18.40
C PHE A 78 14.79 30.16 -16.90
N SER A 79 15.34 31.08 -16.12
CA SER A 79 15.41 30.95 -14.66
C SER A 79 14.02 30.92 -14.03
N TYR A 80 13.11 31.79 -14.46
CA TYR A 80 11.71 31.76 -13.97
C TYR A 80 10.98 30.49 -14.39
N LEU A 81 11.18 30.01 -15.63
CA LEU A 81 10.61 28.75 -16.10
C LEU A 81 11.10 27.57 -15.25
N THR A 82 12.41 27.50 -15.01
CA THR A 82 13.01 26.44 -14.18
C THR A 82 12.46 26.49 -12.76
N ALA A 83 12.38 27.67 -12.15
CA ALA A 83 11.83 27.84 -10.80
C ALA A 83 10.37 27.37 -10.73
N SER A 84 9.53 27.69 -11.73
CA SER A 84 8.14 27.24 -11.76
C SER A 84 8.01 25.73 -11.91
N LEU A 85 8.88 25.09 -12.70
CA LEU A 85 8.92 23.63 -12.83
C LEU A 85 9.38 22.94 -11.54
N VAL A 86 10.32 23.51 -10.79
CA VAL A 86 10.71 23.01 -9.47
C VAL A 86 9.54 23.03 -8.50
N VAL A 87 8.80 24.15 -8.44
CA VAL A 87 7.62 24.28 -7.57
C VAL A 87 6.56 23.24 -7.97
N LEU A 88 6.28 23.11 -9.27
CA LEU A 88 5.32 22.10 -9.78
C LEU A 88 5.75 20.68 -9.41
N TYR A 89 7.03 20.33 -9.59
CA TYR A 89 7.56 19.02 -9.22
C TYR A 89 7.41 18.74 -7.72
N ILE A 90 7.72 19.73 -6.86
CA ILE A 90 7.56 19.60 -5.41
C ILE A 90 6.10 19.36 -5.06
N LEU A 91 5.16 20.13 -5.62
CA LEU A 91 3.72 19.95 -5.39
C LEU A 91 3.24 18.55 -5.80
N LEU A 92 3.60 18.09 -7.00
CA LEU A 92 3.26 16.76 -7.47
C LEU A 92 3.90 15.66 -6.61
N SER A 93 5.14 15.85 -6.18
CA SER A 93 5.84 14.93 -5.28
C SER A 93 5.17 14.84 -3.90
N LEU A 94 4.68 15.95 -3.36
CA LEU A 94 3.93 15.97 -2.10
C LEU A 94 2.59 15.23 -2.23
N LEU A 95 1.90 15.39 -3.35
CA LEU A 95 0.65 14.68 -3.64
C LEU A 95 0.85 13.16 -3.80
N THR A 96 2.03 12.73 -4.25
CA THR A 96 2.36 11.31 -4.44
C THR A 96 3.05 10.68 -3.23
N ARG A 97 3.44 11.46 -2.22
CA ARG A 97 4.04 10.91 -0.99
C ARG A 97 3.07 10.00 -0.31
N LYS A 98 3.32 8.70 -0.40
CA LYS A 98 2.68 7.69 0.45
C LYS A 98 3.10 7.98 1.89
N ILE A 99 2.12 8.21 2.75
CA ILE A 99 2.34 8.43 4.19
C ILE A 99 2.98 7.14 4.73
N LYS A 100 4.29 7.15 4.88
CA LYS A 100 5.05 6.14 5.62
C LYS A 100 5.20 6.69 7.03
N SER A 101 4.27 6.37 7.89
CA SER A 101 4.48 6.73 9.29
C SER A 101 3.86 5.69 10.20
N TYR A 102 4.72 5.01 10.94
CA TYR A 102 4.34 4.29 12.13
C TYR A 102 5.07 4.89 13.32
N PRO A 103 4.36 5.11 14.43
CA PRO A 103 5.03 5.56 15.63
C PRO A 103 6.04 4.49 16.06
N PRO A 104 7.28 4.87 16.40
CA PRO A 104 8.27 3.95 16.95
C PRO A 104 7.74 3.34 18.24
N GLY A 105 7.91 2.03 18.42
CA GLY A 105 7.58 1.33 19.67
C GLY A 105 6.27 0.54 19.65
N VAL A 106 5.55 0.48 18.54
CA VAL A 106 4.30 -0.33 18.42
C VAL A 106 4.59 -1.83 18.27
N PHE A 107 5.80 -2.20 17.81
CA PHE A 107 6.18 -3.60 17.59
C PHE A 107 7.26 -4.06 18.57
N PRO A 108 7.25 -5.34 18.95
CA PRO A 108 6.35 -6.42 18.52
C PRO A 108 4.99 -6.39 19.23
N THR A 109 3.92 -6.69 18.52
CA THR A 109 2.55 -6.73 19.05
C THR A 109 2.03 -8.16 19.03
N LYS A 110 1.58 -8.66 20.18
CA LYS A 110 0.88 -9.95 20.27
C LYS A 110 -0.56 -9.77 19.78
N VAL A 111 -0.98 -10.63 18.86
CA VAL A 111 -2.32 -10.61 18.28
C VAL A 111 -2.91 -12.01 18.35
N LYS A 112 -4.15 -12.10 18.82
CA LYS A 112 -4.99 -13.28 18.68
C LYS A 112 -5.96 -13.03 17.55
N ILE A 113 -5.97 -13.88 16.54
CA ILE A 113 -6.91 -13.82 15.42
C ILE A 113 -7.84 -15.02 15.52
N THR A 114 -9.14 -14.77 15.53
CA THR A 114 -10.17 -15.81 15.48
C THR A 114 -10.93 -15.68 14.16
N ILE A 115 -11.00 -16.78 13.42
CA ILE A 115 -11.67 -16.85 12.12
C ILE A 115 -12.76 -17.91 12.21
N ASN A 116 -14.00 -17.53 11.96
CA ASN A 116 -15.15 -18.42 12.02
C ASN A 116 -16.21 -18.06 10.96
N ASN A 117 -17.37 -18.69 11.02
CA ASN A 117 -18.45 -18.45 10.06
C ASN A 117 -18.94 -17.00 10.01
N ASP A 118 -18.86 -16.25 11.12
CA ASP A 118 -19.36 -14.88 11.22
C ASP A 118 -18.38 -13.82 10.71
N GLY A 119 -17.06 -14.18 10.63
CA GLY A 119 -16.03 -13.25 10.20
C GLY A 119 -14.68 -13.46 10.86
N ILE A 120 -13.93 -12.38 10.92
CA ILE A 120 -12.55 -12.32 11.42
C ILE A 120 -12.52 -11.37 12.62
N TYR A 121 -11.96 -11.85 13.70
CA TYR A 121 -11.80 -11.12 14.96
C TYR A 121 -10.32 -10.99 15.28
N GLY A 122 -9.85 -9.78 15.52
CA GLY A 122 -8.50 -9.50 15.96
C GLY A 122 -8.52 -8.93 17.37
N GLU A 123 -7.69 -9.46 18.24
CA GLU A 123 -7.56 -9.03 19.63
C GLU A 123 -6.08 -8.76 19.94
N THR A 124 -5.81 -7.56 20.43
CA THR A 124 -4.50 -7.16 20.96
C THR A 124 -4.67 -6.74 22.43
N GLU A 125 -3.57 -6.43 23.13
CA GLU A 125 -3.64 -5.91 24.50
C GLU A 125 -4.45 -4.61 24.64
N SER A 126 -4.53 -3.81 23.57
CA SER A 126 -5.12 -2.47 23.59
C SER A 126 -6.31 -2.28 22.65
N SER A 127 -6.63 -3.26 21.81
CA SER A 127 -7.70 -3.09 20.81
C SER A 127 -8.36 -4.40 20.43
N HIS A 128 -9.63 -4.28 20.04
CA HIS A 128 -10.39 -5.35 19.44
C HIS A 128 -10.89 -4.90 18.08
N SER A 129 -10.81 -5.78 17.08
CA SER A 129 -11.32 -5.54 15.74
C SER A 129 -12.24 -6.68 15.31
N ARG A 130 -13.27 -6.35 14.55
CA ARG A 130 -14.20 -7.33 13.98
C ARG A 130 -14.49 -6.96 12.54
N TYR A 131 -14.31 -7.93 11.65
CA TYR A 131 -14.59 -7.78 10.23
C TYR A 131 -15.50 -8.90 9.77
N LYS A 132 -16.61 -8.54 9.15
CA LYS A 132 -17.50 -9.52 8.51
C LYS A 132 -16.92 -9.92 7.15
N TRP A 133 -17.30 -11.08 6.63
CA TRP A 133 -16.77 -11.62 5.37
C TRP A 133 -16.95 -10.68 4.18
N HIS A 134 -18.08 -9.96 4.08
CA HIS A 134 -18.32 -9.01 3.00
C HIS A 134 -17.35 -7.80 3.00
N ALA A 135 -16.69 -7.52 4.12
CA ALA A 135 -15.67 -6.47 4.20
C ALA A 135 -14.29 -6.93 3.71
N ILE A 136 -14.12 -8.24 3.51
CA ILE A 136 -12.86 -8.80 2.99
C ILE A 136 -12.88 -8.72 1.47
N SER A 137 -12.06 -7.84 0.93
CA SER A 137 -12.03 -7.57 -0.52
C SER A 137 -11.10 -8.52 -1.29
N HIS A 138 -10.07 -9.02 -0.64
CA HIS A 138 -9.08 -9.86 -1.32
C HIS A 138 -8.23 -10.68 -0.35
N LEU A 139 -7.81 -11.87 -0.79
CA LEU A 139 -6.81 -12.72 -0.16
C LEU A 139 -5.51 -12.65 -0.98
N ASN A 140 -4.40 -12.33 -0.35
CA ASN A 140 -3.09 -12.31 -0.98
C ASN A 140 -2.10 -13.17 -0.19
N LYS A 141 -1.36 -14.03 -0.88
CA LYS A 141 -0.31 -14.86 -0.28
C LYS A 141 1.05 -14.32 -0.69
N ILE A 142 1.87 -13.94 0.28
CA ILE A 142 3.25 -13.49 0.07
C ILE A 142 4.15 -14.27 1.02
N ASP A 143 5.06 -15.03 0.46
CA ASP A 143 5.92 -15.96 1.21
C ASP A 143 5.05 -16.90 2.10
N ASN A 144 5.35 -16.94 3.41
CA ASN A 144 4.63 -17.71 4.41
C ASN A 144 3.58 -16.88 5.17
N HIS A 145 3.00 -15.86 4.53
CA HIS A 145 1.96 -15.04 5.12
C HIS A 145 0.75 -14.95 4.20
N LEU A 146 -0.43 -15.00 4.81
CA LEU A 146 -1.68 -14.60 4.17
C LEU A 146 -2.01 -13.17 4.59
N PHE A 147 -2.48 -12.38 3.66
CA PHE A 147 -2.96 -11.02 3.90
C PHE A 147 -4.41 -10.94 3.47
N LEU A 148 -5.31 -10.72 4.43
CA LEU A 148 -6.71 -10.48 4.17
C LEU A 148 -6.93 -8.98 4.08
N LEU A 149 -7.28 -8.49 2.90
CA LEU A 149 -7.48 -7.06 2.67
C LEU A 149 -8.91 -6.67 2.99
N VAL A 150 -9.06 -5.69 3.90
CA VAL A 150 -10.32 -5.09 4.28
C VAL A 150 -10.42 -3.73 3.59
N ASP A 151 -11.45 -3.53 2.77
CA ASP A 151 -11.76 -2.25 2.11
C ASP A 151 -10.57 -1.58 1.38
N ASN A 152 -9.59 -2.34 0.93
CA ASN A 152 -8.37 -1.88 0.24
C ASN A 152 -7.43 -0.97 1.07
N ILE A 153 -7.67 -0.84 2.37
CA ILE A 153 -6.93 0.06 3.25
C ILE A 153 -6.17 -0.72 4.33
N ILE A 154 -6.78 -1.78 4.84
CA ILE A 154 -6.25 -2.58 5.94
C ILE A 154 -5.89 -3.96 5.41
N ALA A 155 -4.72 -4.47 5.79
CA ALA A 155 -4.37 -5.87 5.59
C ALA A 155 -4.17 -6.55 6.95
N ILE A 156 -4.90 -7.66 7.15
CA ILE A 156 -4.76 -8.51 8.33
C ILE A 156 -3.72 -9.57 7.99
N PRO A 157 -2.50 -9.52 8.56
CA PRO A 157 -1.47 -10.50 8.32
C PRO A 157 -1.73 -11.76 9.16
N ILE A 158 -1.67 -12.92 8.52
CA ILE A 158 -1.72 -14.23 9.17
C ILE A 158 -0.44 -14.97 8.81
N SER A 159 0.37 -15.31 9.80
CA SER A 159 1.59 -16.08 9.60
C SER A 159 1.28 -17.57 9.49
N LEU A 160 1.58 -18.16 8.34
CA LEU A 160 1.43 -19.60 8.12
C LEU A 160 2.46 -20.44 8.89
N ARG A 161 3.52 -19.81 9.41
CA ARG A 161 4.53 -20.50 10.24
C ARG A 161 4.01 -20.94 11.61
N ASN A 162 2.88 -20.38 12.04
CA ASN A 162 2.28 -20.67 13.34
C ASN A 162 1.42 -21.94 13.31
N PHE A 163 1.19 -22.53 12.14
CA PHE A 163 0.49 -23.77 11.99
C PHE A 163 1.44 -24.95 12.16
N SER A 164 1.02 -25.95 12.94
CA SER A 164 1.82 -27.15 13.23
C SER A 164 1.87 -28.09 12.05
N ASP A 165 0.83 -28.06 11.21
CA ASP A 165 0.65 -28.92 10.03
C ASP A 165 0.28 -28.07 8.81
N GLU A 166 0.89 -28.38 7.67
CA GLU A 166 0.60 -27.75 6.38
C GLU A 166 -0.87 -27.96 5.98
N LYS A 167 -1.47 -29.12 6.33
CA LYS A 167 -2.87 -29.40 6.09
C LYS A 167 -3.83 -28.48 6.84
N GLU A 168 -3.45 -28.06 8.06
CA GLU A 168 -4.24 -27.10 8.83
C GLU A 168 -4.20 -25.71 8.16
N ALA A 169 -3.04 -25.29 7.68
CA ALA A 169 -2.88 -24.05 6.92
C ALA A 169 -3.68 -24.08 5.60
N GLU A 170 -3.64 -25.18 4.86
CA GLU A 170 -4.46 -25.36 3.65
C GLU A 170 -5.95 -25.34 3.96
N SER A 171 -6.37 -26.01 5.04
CA SER A 171 -7.76 -26.00 5.48
C SER A 171 -8.27 -24.62 5.85
N LEU A 172 -7.42 -23.77 6.44
CA LEU A 172 -7.74 -22.37 6.68
C LEU A 172 -7.91 -21.60 5.37
N ILE A 173 -6.99 -21.77 4.42
CA ILE A 173 -7.05 -21.08 3.12
C ILE A 173 -8.36 -21.43 2.41
N LEU A 174 -8.68 -22.70 2.30
CA LEU A 174 -9.91 -23.19 1.65
C LEU A 174 -11.16 -22.63 2.34
N PHE A 175 -11.17 -22.59 3.68
CA PHE A 175 -12.26 -22.02 4.45
C PHE A 175 -12.44 -20.51 4.15
N ILE A 176 -11.35 -19.76 4.10
CA ILE A 176 -11.39 -18.33 3.78
C ILE A 176 -11.90 -18.10 2.35
N GLU A 177 -11.41 -18.86 1.38
CA GLU A 177 -11.82 -18.79 -0.03
C GLU A 177 -13.31 -19.12 -0.19
N GLU A 178 -13.80 -20.15 0.50
CA GLU A 178 -15.21 -20.51 0.53
C GLU A 178 -16.07 -19.36 1.04
N LYS A 179 -15.69 -18.75 2.18
CA LYS A 179 -16.45 -17.65 2.78
C LYS A 179 -16.41 -16.36 1.95
N MET A 180 -15.31 -16.11 1.26
CA MET A 180 -15.19 -14.97 0.34
C MET A 180 -15.93 -15.19 -0.98
N GLY A 181 -16.04 -16.43 -1.44
CA GLY A 181 -16.73 -16.80 -2.69
C GLY A 181 -18.24 -16.97 -2.56
N ASN A 182 -18.79 -16.98 -1.36
CA ASN A 182 -20.21 -17.23 -1.11
C ASN A 182 -21.03 -15.92 -1.05
N PRO A 183 -21.82 -15.57 -2.11
CA PRO A 183 -22.60 -14.33 -2.15
C PRO A 183 -23.70 -14.24 -1.10
N GLU A 184 -24.05 -15.36 -0.43
CA GLU A 184 -25.07 -15.40 0.63
C GLU A 184 -24.55 -14.84 1.98
N ALA A 185 -23.26 -14.52 2.10
CA ALA A 185 -22.72 -13.82 3.27
C ALA A 185 -22.99 -12.31 3.27
N THR A 186 -23.74 -11.81 2.30
CA THR A 186 -24.17 -10.40 2.24
C THR A 186 -25.60 -10.30 2.78
N PRO A 187 -25.86 -9.56 3.88
CA PRO A 187 -27.22 -9.33 4.38
C PRO A 187 -28.01 -8.44 3.45
#